data_c85024a5960a25247d94a6aeff35eaec
#
_entry.id   c85024a5960a25247d94a6aeff35eaec
#
_cell.length_a   1.000
_cell.length_b   1.000
_cell.length_c   1.000
_cell.angle_alpha   90.00
_cell.angle_beta   90.00
_cell.angle_gamma   90.00
#
_symmetry.space_group_name_H-M   'P 1'
#
loop_
_entity.id
_entity.type
_entity.pdbx_description
1 polymer ?
#
loop_
_entity_poly.entity_id
_entity_poly.type
_entity_poly.pdbx_seq_one_letter_code
_entity_poly.pdbx_strand_id
1 'polypeptide(L)'
;NIGDAAGYSMRGGKLFVKGNAGYRAGIHMKAYGDTIPLIVIGGSAGSFLGEYQAGGVIVVLGLERANKNIVGDFPCTGMHGGKMFLRADCRELSLPDRVTARAAQIRDMTELNAYVAEYCELFGLDSEEILASPFTVVTPDSKNPYKQMYVAN
;
A
#
# COMPACT_ATOMS: atom_id res chain seq x y z
N ASN A 1 1.40 -16.87 3.85
CA ASN A 1 0.57 -16.44 2.72
C ASN A 1 -0.88 -16.29 3.16
N ILE A 2 -1.60 -15.44 2.47
CA ILE A 2 -3.02 -15.24 2.66
C ILE A 2 -3.70 -15.23 1.29
N GLY A 3 -4.92 -15.75 1.23
CA GLY A 3 -5.64 -15.88 -0.02
C GLY A 3 -6.25 -14.58 -0.53
N ASP A 4 -7.31 -14.72 -1.32
CA ASP A 4 -7.93 -13.59 -2.00
C ASP A 4 -8.80 -12.75 -1.08
N ALA A 5 -8.94 -11.47 -1.42
CA ALA A 5 -9.77 -10.49 -0.75
C ALA A 5 -9.43 -10.30 0.74
N ALA A 6 -8.17 -10.52 1.12
CA ALA A 6 -7.72 -10.27 2.48
C ALA A 6 -7.98 -8.81 2.86
N GLY A 7 -8.56 -8.57 4.04
CA GLY A 7 -8.89 -7.21 4.47
C GLY A 7 -10.06 -6.59 3.72
N TYR A 8 -10.95 -7.39 3.13
CA TYR A 8 -12.14 -6.91 2.43
C TYR A 8 -12.96 -5.98 3.32
N SER A 9 -13.22 -4.78 2.82
CA SER A 9 -13.97 -3.74 3.53
C SER A 9 -13.46 -3.47 4.95
N MET A 10 -12.16 -3.66 5.17
CA MET A 10 -11.54 -3.45 6.48
C MET A 10 -11.69 -1.97 6.90
N ARG A 11 -12.13 -1.76 8.14
CA ARG A 11 -12.40 -0.40 8.66
C ARG A 11 -11.59 -0.03 9.89
N GLY A 12 -10.77 -0.92 10.35
CA GLY A 12 -9.89 -0.71 11.50
C GLY A 12 -9.02 -1.91 11.73
N GLY A 13 -8.17 -1.85 12.73
CA GLY A 13 -7.27 -2.94 13.07
C GLY A 13 -6.08 -3.05 12.14
N LYS A 14 -5.31 -4.09 12.36
CA LYS A 14 -4.07 -4.34 11.62
C LYS A 14 -4.01 -5.77 11.15
N LEU A 15 -3.55 -5.97 9.92
CA LEU A 15 -3.35 -7.29 9.33
C LEU A 15 -1.89 -7.38 8.86
N PHE A 16 -1.14 -8.30 9.43
CA PHE A 16 0.25 -8.55 9.05
C PHE A 16 0.36 -9.91 8.38
N VAL A 17 0.84 -9.92 7.14
CA VAL A 17 1.00 -11.14 6.35
C VAL A 17 2.49 -11.38 6.15
N LYS A 18 3.00 -12.50 6.66
CA LYS A 18 4.43 -12.80 6.53
C LYS A 18 4.84 -13.02 5.07
N GLY A 19 4.03 -13.75 4.32
CA GLY A 19 4.30 -14.09 2.92
C GLY A 19 3.50 -13.24 1.94
N ASN A 20 2.93 -13.90 0.94
CA ASN A 20 2.21 -13.24 -0.14
C ASN A 20 0.71 -13.10 0.15
N ALA A 21 0.08 -12.12 -0.49
CA ALA A 21 -1.36 -11.98 -0.53
C ALA A 21 -1.87 -12.27 -1.94
N GLY A 22 -3.09 -12.78 -2.05
CA GLY A 22 -3.71 -13.08 -3.32
C GLY A 22 -4.40 -11.88 -3.95
N TYR A 23 -5.47 -12.12 -4.68
CA TYR A 23 -6.26 -11.11 -5.39
C TYR A 23 -6.94 -10.15 -4.43
N ARG A 24 -7.03 -8.88 -4.82
CA ARG A 24 -7.90 -7.88 -4.18
C ARG A 24 -7.68 -7.70 -2.68
N ALA A 25 -6.44 -7.82 -2.22
CA ALA A 25 -6.14 -7.48 -0.84
C ALA A 25 -6.48 -6.00 -0.60
N GLY A 26 -7.13 -5.70 0.52
CA GLY A 26 -7.51 -4.34 0.87
C GLY A 26 -8.62 -3.72 0.03
N ILE A 27 -9.39 -4.55 -0.71
CA ILE A 27 -10.52 -4.06 -1.49
C ILE A 27 -11.53 -3.36 -0.57
N HIS A 28 -12.00 -2.17 -0.98
CA HIS A 28 -12.95 -1.35 -0.22
C HIS A 28 -12.52 -1.00 1.20
N MET A 29 -11.21 -1.01 1.47
CA MET A 29 -10.69 -0.60 2.77
C MET A 29 -10.99 0.88 3.01
N LYS A 30 -11.42 1.23 4.22
CA LYS A 30 -11.85 2.58 4.54
C LYS A 30 -11.51 2.94 5.98
N ALA A 31 -11.07 4.17 6.20
CA ALA A 31 -10.89 4.70 7.54
C ALA A 31 -12.24 5.13 8.13
N TYR A 32 -12.36 5.06 9.45
CA TYR A 32 -13.56 5.50 10.16
C TYR A 32 -13.13 6.37 11.35
N GLY A 33 -13.32 7.67 11.22
CA GLY A 33 -12.84 8.62 12.21
C GLY A 33 -11.32 8.53 12.36
N ASP A 34 -10.84 8.37 13.58
CA ASP A 34 -9.43 8.20 13.88
C ASP A 34 -8.95 6.75 13.74
N THR A 35 -9.85 5.83 13.41
CA THR A 35 -9.53 4.43 13.23
C THR A 35 -9.06 4.20 11.81
N ILE A 36 -7.78 3.91 11.65
CA ILE A 36 -7.14 3.74 10.34
C ILE A 36 -6.71 2.28 10.20
N PRO A 37 -7.33 1.51 9.29
CA PRO A 37 -6.91 0.13 9.07
C PRO A 37 -5.54 0.08 8.40
N LEU A 38 -4.77 -0.94 8.75
CA LEU A 38 -3.42 -1.15 8.24
C LEU A 38 -3.28 -2.59 7.75
N ILE A 39 -2.72 -2.75 6.56
CA ILE A 39 -2.32 -4.06 6.02
C ILE A 39 -0.85 -3.99 5.68
N VAL A 40 -0.04 -4.91 6.22
CA VAL A 40 1.37 -5.05 5.84
C VAL A 40 1.58 -6.44 5.25
N ILE A 41 2.02 -6.48 4.00
CA ILE A 41 2.27 -7.71 3.25
C ILE A 41 3.78 -7.85 3.08
N GLY A 42 4.34 -8.91 3.66
CA GLY A 42 5.79 -9.15 3.62
C GLY A 42 6.29 -9.59 2.25
N GLY A 43 5.52 -10.38 1.55
CA GLY A 43 5.83 -10.81 0.19
C GLY A 43 5.24 -9.87 -0.86
N SER A 44 4.73 -10.45 -1.93
CA SER A 44 4.09 -9.73 -3.02
C SER A 44 2.57 -9.82 -2.90
N ALA A 45 1.87 -8.87 -3.49
CA ALA A 45 0.41 -8.88 -3.56
C ALA A 45 -0.05 -9.22 -4.98
N GLY A 46 -1.17 -9.91 -5.09
CA GLY A 46 -1.79 -10.24 -6.37
C GLY A 46 -2.45 -9.03 -7.03
N SER A 47 -3.20 -9.29 -8.09
CA SER A 47 -3.86 -8.24 -8.86
C SER A 47 -4.97 -7.54 -8.09
N PHE A 48 -5.29 -6.33 -8.50
CA PHE A 48 -6.32 -5.47 -7.91
C PHE A 48 -6.08 -5.13 -6.44
N LEU A 49 -4.81 -4.98 -6.06
CA LEU A 49 -4.44 -4.55 -4.71
C LEU A 49 -5.05 -3.17 -4.43
N GLY A 50 -5.74 -3.04 -3.29
CA GLY A 50 -6.32 -1.77 -2.88
C GLY A 50 -7.43 -1.26 -3.79
N GLU A 51 -8.14 -2.16 -4.48
CA GLU A 51 -9.25 -1.76 -5.36
C GLU A 51 -10.30 -1.02 -4.55
N TYR A 52 -10.68 0.17 -5.03
CA TYR A 52 -11.65 1.05 -4.36
C TYR A 52 -11.27 1.41 -2.92
N GLN A 53 -9.98 1.44 -2.61
CA GLN A 53 -9.53 1.89 -1.30
C GLN A 53 -9.99 3.33 -1.06
N ALA A 54 -10.64 3.56 0.07
CA ALA A 54 -11.18 4.87 0.44
C ALA A 54 -10.48 5.44 1.69
N GLY A 55 -9.58 4.70 2.32
CA GLY A 55 -8.82 5.12 3.48
C GLY A 55 -7.94 3.99 3.96
N GLY A 56 -7.17 4.23 5.00
CA GLY A 56 -6.25 3.25 5.54
C GLY A 56 -4.91 3.22 4.84
N VAL A 57 -4.06 2.29 5.24
CA VAL A 57 -2.69 2.15 4.74
C VAL A 57 -2.42 0.71 4.33
N ILE A 58 -1.85 0.54 3.16
CA ILE A 58 -1.36 -0.76 2.68
C ILE A 58 0.15 -0.64 2.47
N VAL A 59 0.93 -1.57 3.04
CA VAL A 59 2.38 -1.65 2.86
C VAL A 59 2.71 -2.99 2.23
N VAL A 60 3.44 -2.98 1.12
CA VAL A 60 3.92 -4.21 0.47
C VAL A 60 5.45 -4.18 0.45
N LEU A 61 6.07 -5.19 1.06
CA LEU A 61 7.52 -5.23 1.23
C LEU A 61 8.24 -6.01 0.13
N GLY A 62 7.57 -6.92 -0.54
CA GLY A 62 8.14 -7.70 -1.63
C GLY A 62 9.38 -8.48 -1.25
N LEU A 63 9.44 -9.00 -0.02
CA LEU A 63 10.57 -9.78 0.45
C LEU A 63 10.60 -11.12 -0.31
N GLU A 64 11.80 -11.53 -0.70
CA GLU A 64 12.02 -12.79 -1.40
C GLU A 64 11.26 -12.92 -2.72
N ARG A 65 10.87 -11.79 -3.33
CA ARG A 65 10.13 -11.81 -4.60
C ARG A 65 10.99 -12.20 -5.80
N ALA A 66 12.30 -12.19 -5.64
CA ALA A 66 13.25 -12.43 -6.73
C ALA A 66 12.99 -11.48 -7.91
N ASN A 67 12.72 -12.01 -9.11
CA ASN A 67 12.45 -11.20 -10.30
C ASN A 67 10.95 -10.94 -10.52
N LYS A 68 10.10 -11.32 -9.58
CA LYS A 68 8.65 -11.11 -9.70
C LYS A 68 8.29 -9.67 -9.37
N ASN A 69 7.18 -9.20 -9.94
CA ASN A 69 6.64 -7.90 -9.60
C ASN A 69 6.18 -7.89 -8.14
N ILE A 70 6.34 -6.75 -7.49
CA ILE A 70 5.90 -6.60 -6.11
C ILE A 70 4.37 -6.65 -6.00
N VAL A 71 3.68 -6.16 -7.03
CA VAL A 71 2.21 -6.22 -7.14
C VAL A 71 1.82 -6.80 -8.49
N GLY A 72 0.64 -7.42 -8.54
CA GLY A 72 0.07 -7.91 -9.78
C GLY A 72 -0.49 -6.78 -10.64
N ASP A 73 -1.46 -7.10 -11.48
CA ASP A 73 -2.04 -6.13 -12.41
C ASP A 73 -3.08 -5.25 -11.72
N PHE A 74 -3.24 -4.05 -12.24
CA PHE A 74 -4.30 -3.10 -11.86
C PHE A 74 -4.32 -2.76 -10.37
N PRO A 75 -3.16 -2.43 -9.75
CA PRO A 75 -3.19 -1.94 -8.37
C PRO A 75 -3.86 -0.57 -8.29
N CYS A 76 -4.46 -0.26 -7.16
CA CYS A 76 -5.06 1.06 -6.87
C CYS A 76 -6.23 1.42 -7.76
N THR A 77 -6.87 0.48 -8.46
CA THR A 77 -8.03 0.76 -9.30
C THR A 77 -9.14 1.38 -8.46
N GLY A 78 -9.62 2.55 -8.87
CA GLY A 78 -10.70 3.25 -8.17
C GLY A 78 -10.34 3.76 -6.78
N MET A 79 -9.06 3.94 -6.48
CA MET A 79 -8.61 4.45 -5.19
C MET A 79 -9.12 5.87 -4.94
N HIS A 80 -9.77 6.10 -3.81
CA HIS A 80 -10.36 7.38 -3.44
C HIS A 80 -9.68 8.04 -2.24
N GLY A 81 -9.03 7.29 -1.40
CA GLY A 81 -8.37 7.80 -0.20
C GLY A 81 -7.33 6.83 0.33
N GLY A 82 -6.73 7.20 1.45
CA GLY A 82 -5.67 6.40 2.04
C GLY A 82 -4.34 6.53 1.32
N LYS A 83 -3.44 5.62 1.60
CA LYS A 83 -2.13 5.58 0.96
C LYS A 83 -1.61 4.16 0.88
N MET A 84 -0.64 3.98 0.02
CA MET A 84 0.02 2.70 -0.18
C MET A 84 1.54 2.93 -0.21
N PHE A 85 2.28 2.12 0.52
CA PHE A 85 3.74 2.11 0.46
C PHE A 85 4.18 0.82 -0.23
N LEU A 86 4.93 0.96 -1.31
CA LEU A 86 5.47 -0.18 -2.05
C LEU A 86 7.00 -0.13 -1.98
N ARG A 87 7.61 -1.21 -1.52
CA ARG A 87 9.07 -1.30 -1.44
C ARG A 87 9.63 -1.57 -2.83
N ALA A 88 9.61 -0.55 -3.64
CA ALA A 88 10.05 -0.56 -5.03
C ALA A 88 10.35 0.85 -5.49
N ASP A 89 11.19 0.97 -6.52
CA ASP A 89 11.38 2.25 -7.20
C ASP A 89 10.14 2.55 -8.06
N CYS A 90 9.75 3.82 -8.14
CA CYS A 90 8.59 4.24 -8.94
C CYS A 90 8.68 3.74 -10.38
N ARG A 91 9.88 3.66 -10.94
CA ARG A 91 10.11 3.22 -12.31
C ARG A 91 9.76 1.76 -12.56
N GLU A 92 9.69 0.95 -11.51
CA GLU A 92 9.33 -0.46 -11.61
C GLU A 92 7.82 -0.69 -11.65
N LEU A 93 7.03 0.35 -11.36
CA LEU A 93 5.60 0.22 -11.11
C LEU A 93 4.78 0.70 -12.29
N SER A 94 3.70 -0.03 -12.59
CA SER A 94 2.68 0.37 -13.55
C SER A 94 1.41 0.66 -12.77
N LEU A 95 1.07 1.95 -12.66
CA LEU A 95 -0.03 2.43 -11.84
C LEU A 95 -1.06 3.16 -12.70
N PRO A 96 -2.33 3.21 -12.26
CA PRO A 96 -3.36 3.91 -13.02
C PRO A 96 -3.13 5.43 -13.00
N ASP A 97 -3.76 6.12 -13.96
CA ASP A 97 -3.56 7.56 -14.14
C ASP A 97 -4.10 8.41 -13.00
N ARG A 98 -5.00 7.90 -12.20
CA ARG A 98 -5.69 8.68 -11.17
C ARG A 98 -5.03 8.61 -9.80
N VAL A 99 -3.80 8.14 -9.75
CA VAL A 99 -3.01 8.13 -8.53
C VAL A 99 -1.71 8.89 -8.77
N THR A 100 -1.16 9.40 -7.68
CA THR A 100 0.17 10.01 -7.67
C THR A 100 1.13 9.04 -7.01
N ALA A 101 2.22 8.73 -7.68
CA ALA A 101 3.30 7.91 -7.13
C ALA A 101 4.56 8.77 -7.01
N ARG A 102 5.18 8.73 -5.84
CA ARG A 102 6.43 9.45 -5.61
C ARG A 102 7.35 8.65 -4.70
N ALA A 103 8.64 8.91 -4.79
CA ALA A 103 9.59 8.30 -3.87
C ALA A 103 9.28 8.74 -2.43
N ALA A 104 9.38 7.82 -1.47
CA ALA A 104 9.20 8.14 -0.07
C ALA A 104 10.31 9.09 0.38
N GLN A 105 9.94 10.14 1.11
CA GLN A 105 10.83 11.15 1.64
C GLN A 105 10.98 10.98 3.15
N ILE A 106 11.89 11.74 3.74
CA ILE A 106 12.14 11.66 5.19
C ILE A 106 10.84 11.80 6.00
N ARG A 107 9.96 12.69 5.59
CA ARG A 107 8.68 12.92 6.28
C ARG A 107 7.76 11.69 6.28
N ASP A 108 7.89 10.84 5.26
CA ASP A 108 7.09 9.62 5.16
C ASP A 108 7.64 8.50 6.05
N MET A 109 8.92 8.57 6.39
CA MET A 109 9.60 7.48 7.06
C MET A 109 9.16 7.32 8.51
N THR A 110 8.71 8.36 9.17
CA THR A 110 8.21 8.27 10.55
C THR A 110 7.06 7.27 10.64
N GLU A 111 6.10 7.40 9.74
CA GLU A 111 4.95 6.50 9.66
C GLU A 111 5.39 5.10 9.21
N LEU A 112 6.14 5.04 8.12
CA LEU A 112 6.57 3.78 7.53
C LEU A 112 7.46 2.97 8.50
N ASN A 113 8.36 3.65 9.22
CA ASN A 113 9.21 2.99 10.21
C ASN A 113 8.39 2.27 11.27
N ALA A 114 7.32 2.88 11.75
CA ALA A 114 6.45 2.27 12.74
C ALA A 114 5.80 0.99 12.21
N TYR A 115 5.29 1.02 10.99
CA TYR A 115 4.66 -0.15 10.36
C TYR A 115 5.65 -1.29 10.13
N VAL A 116 6.83 -0.96 9.60
CA VAL A 116 7.86 -1.96 9.31
C VAL A 116 8.44 -2.53 10.61
N ALA A 117 8.63 -1.70 11.64
CA ALA A 117 9.13 -2.17 12.93
C ALA A 117 8.16 -3.19 13.56
N GLU A 118 6.86 -2.91 13.51
CA GLU A 118 5.85 -3.83 14.04
C GLU A 118 5.84 -5.15 13.28
N TYR A 119 5.92 -5.09 11.95
CA TYR A 119 6.04 -6.28 11.12
C TYR A 119 7.27 -7.11 11.49
N CYS A 120 8.43 -6.44 11.61
CA CYS A 120 9.70 -7.11 11.91
C CYS A 120 9.72 -7.71 13.31
N GLU A 121 9.09 -7.06 14.27
CA GLU A 121 8.97 -7.60 15.62
C GLU A 121 8.16 -8.89 15.63
N LEU A 122 7.07 -8.94 14.86
CA LEU A 122 6.23 -10.12 14.76
C LEU A 122 6.94 -11.31 14.10
N PHE A 123 7.78 -11.05 13.09
CA PHE A 123 8.35 -12.11 12.26
C PHE A 123 9.86 -12.28 12.42
N GLY A 124 10.48 -11.57 13.35
CA GLY A 124 11.90 -11.73 13.65
C GLY A 124 12.84 -11.26 12.54
N LEU A 125 12.55 -10.12 11.93
CA LEU A 125 13.32 -9.56 10.83
C LEU A 125 13.99 -8.25 11.24
N ASP A 126 14.97 -7.80 10.44
CA ASP A 126 15.70 -6.56 10.65
C ASP A 126 15.05 -5.42 9.88
N SER A 127 14.46 -4.46 10.60
CA SER A 127 13.78 -3.33 9.99
C SER A 127 14.74 -2.40 9.25
N GLU A 128 15.97 -2.22 9.72
CA GLU A 128 16.94 -1.35 9.06
C GLU A 128 17.28 -1.87 7.66
N GLU A 129 17.43 -3.18 7.51
CA GLU A 129 17.70 -3.80 6.22
C GLU A 129 16.55 -3.57 5.24
N ILE A 130 15.31 -3.73 5.69
CA ILE A 130 14.12 -3.52 4.87
C ILE A 130 14.00 -2.05 4.47
N LEU A 131 14.19 -1.15 5.42
CA LEU A 131 14.03 0.29 5.21
C LEU A 131 15.18 0.93 4.41
N ALA A 132 16.27 0.22 4.20
CA ALA A 132 17.38 0.69 3.36
C ALA A 132 17.04 0.70 1.88
N SER A 133 15.98 0.01 1.47
CA SER A 133 15.53 -0.03 0.07
C SER A 133 14.64 1.17 -0.25
N PRO A 134 14.54 1.56 -1.54
CA PRO A 134 13.61 2.63 -1.93
C PRO A 134 12.15 2.19 -1.78
N PHE A 135 11.33 3.13 -1.34
CA PHE A 135 9.89 2.95 -1.25
C PHE A 135 9.19 3.99 -2.11
N THR A 136 8.07 3.60 -2.68
CA THR A 136 7.15 4.50 -3.38
C THR A 136 5.90 4.70 -2.55
N VAL A 137 5.46 5.95 -2.43
CA VAL A 137 4.19 6.31 -1.78
C VAL A 137 3.17 6.57 -2.86
N VAL A 138 2.03 5.90 -2.79
CA VAL A 138 0.93 6.07 -3.74
C VAL A 138 -0.26 6.67 -3.02
N THR A 139 -0.79 7.76 -3.55
CA THR A 139 -1.99 8.43 -3.03
C THR A 139 -2.93 8.75 -4.18
N PRO A 140 -4.25 8.85 -3.91
CA PRO A 140 -5.19 9.20 -4.98
C PRO A 140 -5.12 10.68 -5.33
N ASP A 141 -5.35 11.00 -6.60
CA ASP A 141 -5.39 12.38 -7.08
C ASP A 141 -6.71 13.07 -6.75
N SER A 142 -7.73 12.32 -6.35
CA SER A 142 -9.09 12.80 -6.16
C SER A 142 -9.31 13.54 -4.84
N LYS A 143 -8.26 13.91 -4.12
CA LYS A 143 -8.38 14.62 -2.85
C LYS A 143 -9.09 15.97 -2.96
N ASN A 144 -9.03 16.58 -4.13
CA ASN A 144 -9.65 17.87 -4.35
C ASN A 144 -10.39 17.88 -5.68
N PRO A 145 -11.64 17.42 -5.71
CA PRO A 145 -12.43 17.40 -6.93
C PRO A 145 -12.63 18.81 -7.51
N TYR A 146 -12.64 19.84 -6.68
CA TYR A 146 -12.76 21.21 -7.16
C TYR A 146 -11.54 21.66 -7.94
N LYS A 147 -10.36 21.25 -7.50
CA LYS A 147 -9.12 21.55 -8.20
C LYS A 147 -9.12 20.95 -9.60
N GLN A 148 -9.60 19.74 -9.76
CA GLN A 148 -9.72 19.09 -11.06
C GLN A 148 -10.71 19.81 -11.96
N MET A 149 -11.83 20.26 -11.42
CA MET A 149 -12.81 21.03 -12.17
C MET A 149 -12.24 22.34 -12.67
N TYR A 150 -11.46 23.04 -11.87
CA TYR A 150 -10.84 24.29 -12.27
C TYR A 150 -9.77 24.07 -13.33
N VAL A 151 -9.02 23.00 -13.24
CA VAL A 151 -7.99 22.68 -14.24
C VAL A 151 -8.63 22.30 -15.57
N ALA A 152 -9.79 21.67 -15.55
CA ALA A 152 -10.52 21.28 -16.76
C ALA A 152 -11.13 22.48 -17.48
N ASN A 153 -11.27 23.60 -16.82
CA ASN A 153 -11.81 24.83 -17.38
C ASN A 153 -10.70 25.81 -17.76
#